data_2f8ff112ffed2ae59e9ea438664b564c
#
_entry.id   2f8ff112ffed2ae59e9ea438664b564c
#
_cell.length_a   1.000
_cell.length_b   1.000
_cell.length_c   1.000
_cell.angle_alpha   90.00
_cell.angle_beta   90.00
_cell.angle_gamma   90.00
#
_symmetry.space_group_name_H-M   'P 1'
#
loop_
_entity.id
_entity.type
_entity.pdbx_description
1 polymer ?
#
loop_
_entity_poly.entity_id
_entity_poly.type
_entity_poly.pdbx_seq_one_letter_code
_entity_poly.pdbx_strand_id
1 'polypeptide(L)'
;MNSNVAQTAGGARTQAVLAAVLLAGFLSVPVWADKGVIFLASVALVQIVFALSFNTVFGLAGMVSFGHAAYFAIGAYACGLLLRGADVSIFTGLAAGGLAGGALAAAIGWVALRRASGNYFAILTLAFAEMLHILIAKTPWFGREDGLTGIKRPAIDVPGLRPIDLAQGDGIFYFTLAAAALLVLGAWVLWYSGFGRCLAAVRQEPDRAAFLGIDVHRARLTAFTLSGVGAGFAGALYAPLAQLLTPEVAQWHFSALPILFCLLGGTSIFWGPVAGVLVFLGLEHSTRNIIGLSEVVIGATLLLVVLVFPGGLAGGAVRLRQMARRKRGPSTAMASTQGRQA
;
A
#
# COMPACT_ATOMS: atom_id res chain seq x y z
N MET A 1 -12.96 5.78 -24.27
CA MET A 1 -12.93 6.91 -23.33
C MET A 1 -11.55 6.94 -22.67
N ASN A 2 -10.82 7.99 -22.89
CA ASN A 2 -9.39 8.30 -22.76
C ASN A 2 -8.54 7.51 -21.73
N SER A 3 -7.92 6.41 -22.19
CA SER A 3 -6.93 5.61 -21.44
C SER A 3 -5.55 6.29 -21.29
N ASN A 4 -5.34 7.43 -21.92
CA ASN A 4 -4.08 8.19 -21.86
C ASN A 4 -3.95 9.12 -20.64
N VAL A 5 -4.99 9.22 -19.78
CA VAL A 5 -4.98 10.18 -18.66
C VAL A 5 -4.23 9.62 -17.43
N ALA A 6 -4.15 8.30 -17.30
CA ALA A 6 -3.55 7.67 -16.13
C ALA A 6 -2.00 7.65 -16.15
N GLN A 7 -1.38 7.70 -17.34
CA GLN A 7 0.10 7.59 -17.46
C GLN A 7 0.81 8.93 -17.51
N THR A 8 0.09 10.04 -17.69
CA THR A 8 0.68 11.39 -17.87
C THR A 8 0.46 12.34 -16.70
N ALA A 9 0.03 11.86 -15.55
CA ALA A 9 -0.14 12.72 -14.36
C ALA A 9 1.21 13.15 -13.77
N GLY A 10 1.87 14.03 -14.46
CA GLY A 10 3.15 14.63 -14.10
C GLY A 10 4.33 13.86 -14.69
N GLY A 11 5.17 14.54 -15.48
CA GLY A 11 6.42 13.97 -15.95
C GLY A 11 7.28 13.46 -14.78
N ALA A 12 8.26 12.60 -15.07
CA ALA A 12 9.13 11.97 -14.06
C ALA A 12 9.66 12.97 -13.00
N ARG A 13 9.89 14.22 -13.41
CA ARG A 13 10.28 15.32 -12.51
C ARG A 13 9.24 15.64 -11.44
N THR A 14 7.95 15.68 -11.78
CA THR A 14 6.87 15.98 -10.80
C THR A 14 6.73 14.85 -9.78
N GLN A 15 6.89 13.60 -10.21
CA GLN A 15 6.84 12.44 -9.33
C GLN A 15 8.05 12.39 -8.40
N ALA A 16 9.25 12.68 -8.92
CA ALA A 16 10.46 12.78 -8.11
C ALA A 16 10.36 13.91 -7.07
N VAL A 17 9.81 15.06 -7.45
CA VAL A 17 9.57 16.17 -6.51
C VAL A 17 8.57 15.75 -5.41
N LEU A 18 7.48 15.07 -5.76
CA LEU A 18 6.50 14.56 -4.79
C LEU A 18 7.16 13.58 -3.82
N ALA A 19 7.94 12.62 -4.33
CA ALA A 19 8.69 11.67 -3.52
C ALA A 19 9.67 12.39 -2.58
N ALA A 20 10.41 13.37 -3.08
CA ALA A 20 11.37 14.14 -2.28
C ALA A 20 10.68 14.97 -1.20
N VAL A 21 9.53 15.60 -1.50
CA VAL A 21 8.74 16.37 -0.52
C VAL A 21 8.20 15.46 0.57
N LEU A 22 7.64 14.29 0.22
CA LEU A 22 7.16 13.31 1.19
C LEU A 22 8.30 12.79 2.07
N LEU A 23 9.43 12.43 1.46
CA LEU A 23 10.60 11.95 2.20
C LEU A 23 11.14 13.03 3.15
N ALA A 24 11.27 14.28 2.69
CA ALA A 24 11.69 15.39 3.53
C ALA A 24 10.69 15.67 4.67
N GLY A 25 9.38 15.58 4.39
CA GLY A 25 8.33 15.69 5.39
C GLY A 25 8.49 14.64 6.50
N PHE A 26 8.65 13.36 6.13
CA PHE A 26 8.86 12.30 7.12
C PHE A 26 10.20 12.44 7.86
N LEU A 27 11.29 12.80 7.18
CA LEU A 27 12.59 13.04 7.81
C LEU A 27 12.54 14.15 8.89
N SER A 28 11.68 15.15 8.73
CA SER A 28 11.55 16.25 9.68
C SER A 28 10.70 15.90 10.91
N VAL A 29 9.89 14.82 10.88
CA VAL A 29 8.96 14.45 11.97
C VAL A 29 9.65 14.35 13.32
N PRO A 30 10.79 13.63 13.50
CA PRO A 30 11.40 13.49 14.83
C PRO A 30 11.95 14.80 15.42
N VAL A 31 12.10 15.85 14.61
CA VAL A 31 12.66 17.14 15.07
C VAL A 31 11.66 17.95 15.86
N TRP A 32 10.35 17.83 15.56
CA TRP A 32 9.29 18.67 16.14
C TRP A 32 8.16 17.88 16.79
N ALA A 33 8.10 16.56 16.54
CA ALA A 33 7.00 15.71 16.98
C ALA A 33 7.32 14.99 18.29
N ASP A 34 6.30 14.71 19.07
CA ASP A 34 6.40 13.85 20.24
C ASP A 34 6.47 12.37 19.86
N LYS A 35 6.77 11.50 20.82
CA LYS A 35 6.91 10.05 20.58
C LYS A 35 5.64 9.39 20.02
N GLY A 36 4.47 9.93 20.38
CA GLY A 36 3.19 9.42 19.87
C GLY A 36 3.02 9.69 18.38
N VAL A 37 3.37 10.89 17.92
CA VAL A 37 3.31 11.27 16.51
C VAL A 37 4.40 10.55 15.72
N ILE A 38 5.60 10.33 16.27
CA ILE A 38 6.66 9.54 15.64
C ILE A 38 6.18 8.09 15.41
N PHE A 39 5.52 7.48 16.39
CA PHE A 39 4.94 6.15 16.26
C PHE A 39 3.84 6.12 15.18
N LEU A 40 2.93 7.09 15.18
CA LEU A 40 1.87 7.22 14.17
C LEU A 40 2.45 7.40 12.77
N ALA A 41 3.51 8.20 12.62
CA ALA A 41 4.22 8.37 11.36
C ALA A 41 4.89 7.06 10.89
N SER A 42 5.44 6.27 11.82
CA SER A 42 5.99 4.94 11.51
C SER A 42 4.89 3.98 11.03
N VAL A 43 3.73 3.98 11.69
CA VAL A 43 2.56 3.20 11.25
C VAL A 43 2.09 3.67 9.88
N ALA A 44 2.07 4.98 9.61
CA ALA A 44 1.72 5.52 8.30
C ALA A 44 2.65 4.99 7.18
N LEU A 45 3.96 4.92 7.44
CA LEU A 45 4.92 4.34 6.48
C LEU A 45 4.63 2.86 6.18
N VAL A 46 4.33 2.06 7.19
CA VAL A 46 3.92 0.66 7.04
C VAL A 46 2.64 0.56 6.23
N GLN A 47 1.63 1.37 6.54
CA GLN A 47 0.35 1.39 5.83
C GLN A 47 0.48 1.87 4.39
N ILE A 48 1.42 2.78 4.09
CA ILE A 48 1.74 3.19 2.71
C ILE A 48 2.27 2.00 1.90
N VAL A 49 3.20 1.22 2.45
CA VAL A 49 3.72 0.01 1.79
C VAL A 49 2.60 -1.00 1.57
N PHE A 50 1.75 -1.21 2.58
CA PHE A 50 0.60 -2.13 2.52
C PHE A 50 -0.42 -1.69 1.46
N ALA A 51 -0.77 -0.40 1.42
CA ALA A 51 -1.70 0.16 0.43
C ALA A 51 -1.15 0.07 -1.01
N LEU A 52 0.14 0.35 -1.22
CA LEU A 52 0.78 0.23 -2.53
C LEU A 52 0.89 -1.23 -2.98
N SER A 53 1.16 -2.16 -2.06
CA SER A 53 1.14 -3.59 -2.36
C SER A 53 -0.24 -4.04 -2.84
N PHE A 54 -1.30 -3.64 -2.15
CA PHE A 54 -2.68 -3.89 -2.55
C PHE A 54 -3.03 -3.26 -3.90
N ASN A 55 -2.58 -2.02 -4.13
CA ASN A 55 -2.85 -1.31 -5.38
C ASN A 55 -2.21 -1.98 -6.61
N THR A 56 -1.20 -2.81 -6.43
CA THR A 56 -0.64 -3.64 -7.51
C THR A 56 -1.68 -4.63 -8.04
N VAL A 57 -2.49 -5.23 -7.17
CA VAL A 57 -3.57 -6.14 -7.57
C VAL A 57 -4.83 -5.37 -7.96
N PHE A 58 -5.21 -4.38 -7.17
CA PHE A 58 -6.45 -3.64 -7.37
C PHE A 58 -6.33 -2.60 -8.48
N GLY A 59 -5.28 -1.77 -8.42
CA GLY A 59 -5.06 -0.67 -9.36
C GLY A 59 -4.50 -1.13 -10.71
N LEU A 60 -3.52 -2.03 -10.76
CA LEU A 60 -2.92 -2.48 -12.01
C LEU A 60 -3.65 -3.68 -12.62
N ALA A 61 -3.89 -4.75 -11.85
CA ALA A 61 -4.48 -5.98 -12.38
C ALA A 61 -6.01 -6.01 -12.36
N GLY A 62 -6.68 -5.07 -11.68
CA GLY A 62 -8.14 -4.95 -11.63
C GLY A 62 -8.83 -6.05 -10.82
N MET A 63 -8.12 -6.69 -9.88
CA MET A 63 -8.65 -7.72 -9.02
C MET A 63 -8.89 -7.18 -7.61
N VAL A 64 -10.06 -7.45 -7.04
CA VAL A 64 -10.36 -7.14 -5.64
C VAL A 64 -10.03 -8.36 -4.79
N SER A 65 -9.26 -8.18 -3.72
CA SER A 65 -8.95 -9.23 -2.76
C SER A 65 -9.24 -8.74 -1.34
N PHE A 66 -10.02 -9.49 -0.59
CA PHE A 66 -10.25 -9.28 0.84
C PHE A 66 -9.30 -10.12 1.72
N GLY A 67 -8.28 -10.72 1.11
CA GLY A 67 -7.32 -11.59 1.80
C GLY A 67 -5.99 -10.90 2.18
N HIS A 68 -5.82 -9.60 1.93
CA HIS A 68 -4.52 -8.93 2.10
C HIS A 68 -4.02 -8.89 3.55
N ALA A 69 -4.93 -8.85 4.54
CA ALA A 69 -4.58 -8.98 5.95
C ALA A 69 -3.85 -10.29 6.26
N ALA A 70 -4.19 -11.38 5.58
CA ALA A 70 -3.52 -12.67 5.76
C ALA A 70 -2.03 -12.61 5.38
N TYR A 71 -1.69 -11.94 4.27
CA TYR A 71 -0.30 -11.80 3.81
C TYR A 71 0.49 -10.86 4.71
N PHE A 72 -0.13 -9.79 5.17
CA PHE A 72 0.44 -8.89 6.17
C PHE A 72 0.70 -9.64 7.48
N ALA A 73 -0.29 -10.35 8.01
CA ALA A 73 -0.20 -11.08 9.26
C ALA A 73 0.89 -12.15 9.22
N ILE A 74 0.88 -13.02 8.20
CA ILE A 74 1.92 -14.07 8.12
C ILE A 74 3.33 -13.47 7.99
N GLY A 75 3.47 -12.34 7.30
CA GLY A 75 4.73 -11.59 7.23
C GLY A 75 5.15 -11.04 8.59
N ALA A 76 4.21 -10.45 9.35
CA ALA A 76 4.45 -9.94 10.69
C ALA A 76 4.84 -11.05 11.67
N TYR A 77 4.08 -12.15 11.68
CA TYR A 77 4.34 -13.28 12.57
C TYR A 77 5.66 -14.02 12.21
N ALA A 78 5.98 -14.19 10.92
CA ALA A 78 7.24 -14.79 10.50
C ALA A 78 8.43 -13.97 10.98
N CYS A 79 8.40 -12.65 10.80
CA CYS A 79 9.42 -11.74 11.31
C CYS A 79 9.45 -11.74 12.85
N GLY A 80 8.29 -11.62 13.51
CA GLY A 80 8.16 -11.55 14.96
C GLY A 80 8.69 -12.80 15.67
N LEU A 81 8.38 -13.99 15.16
CA LEU A 81 8.88 -15.27 15.69
C LEU A 81 10.39 -15.39 15.58
N LEU A 82 10.97 -14.98 14.44
CA LEU A 82 12.42 -15.00 14.25
C LEU A 82 13.11 -14.02 15.20
N LEU A 83 12.63 -12.80 15.33
CA LEU A 83 13.21 -11.77 16.20
C LEU A 83 13.02 -12.09 17.69
N ARG A 84 11.98 -12.87 18.04
CA ARG A 84 11.75 -13.33 19.43
C ARG A 84 12.68 -14.47 19.81
N GLY A 85 12.81 -15.46 18.94
CA GLY A 85 13.40 -16.77 19.27
C GLY A 85 14.89 -16.93 18.91
N ALA A 86 15.37 -16.13 17.97
CA ALA A 86 16.74 -16.24 17.46
C ALA A 86 17.44 -14.88 17.49
N ASP A 87 18.75 -14.88 17.70
CA ASP A 87 19.56 -13.66 17.58
C ASP A 87 19.91 -13.42 16.10
N VAL A 88 18.87 -13.16 15.30
CA VAL A 88 18.98 -12.88 13.87
C VAL A 88 18.93 -11.39 13.58
N SER A 89 19.50 -10.98 12.45
CA SER A 89 19.42 -9.59 12.02
C SER A 89 17.98 -9.22 11.63
N ILE A 90 17.62 -7.94 11.78
CA ILE A 90 16.32 -7.43 11.37
C ILE A 90 16.07 -7.64 9.87
N PHE A 91 17.11 -7.60 9.05
CA PHE A 91 17.02 -7.85 7.60
C PHE A 91 16.58 -9.29 7.29
N THR A 92 17.05 -10.28 8.06
CA THR A 92 16.62 -11.68 7.95
C THR A 92 15.14 -11.81 8.29
N GLY A 93 14.68 -11.13 9.36
CA GLY A 93 13.26 -11.07 9.71
C GLY A 93 12.41 -10.45 8.61
N LEU A 94 12.83 -9.33 8.03
CA LEU A 94 12.15 -8.68 6.92
C LEU A 94 12.05 -9.58 5.68
N ALA A 95 13.18 -10.21 5.29
CA ALA A 95 13.21 -11.11 4.13
C ALA A 95 12.28 -12.31 4.35
N ALA A 96 12.32 -12.92 5.53
CA ALA A 96 11.45 -14.04 5.88
C ALA A 96 9.97 -13.63 5.82
N GLY A 97 9.61 -12.43 6.35
CA GLY A 97 8.24 -11.92 6.29
C GLY A 97 7.75 -11.67 4.86
N GLY A 98 8.58 -11.04 4.02
CA GLY A 98 8.25 -10.83 2.61
C GLY A 98 8.07 -12.15 1.84
N LEU A 99 8.98 -13.11 2.06
CA LEU A 99 8.90 -14.43 1.45
C LEU A 99 7.68 -15.23 1.93
N ALA A 100 7.37 -15.19 3.23
CA ALA A 100 6.19 -15.88 3.80
C ALA A 100 4.89 -15.31 3.23
N GLY A 101 4.75 -13.97 3.18
CA GLY A 101 3.61 -13.30 2.56
C GLY A 101 3.46 -13.64 1.08
N GLY A 102 4.57 -13.63 0.33
CA GLY A 102 4.60 -14.01 -1.08
C GLY A 102 4.26 -15.47 -1.33
N ALA A 103 4.80 -16.39 -0.54
CA ALA A 103 4.51 -17.82 -0.64
C ALA A 103 3.04 -18.13 -0.37
N LEU A 104 2.48 -17.53 0.68
CA LEU A 104 1.06 -17.67 1.00
C LEU A 104 0.18 -17.09 -0.12
N ALA A 105 0.52 -15.90 -0.63
CA ALA A 105 -0.20 -15.30 -1.75
C ALA A 105 -0.11 -16.15 -3.02
N ALA A 106 1.06 -16.71 -3.32
CA ALA A 106 1.23 -17.63 -4.45
C ALA A 106 0.35 -18.86 -4.32
N ALA A 107 0.32 -19.49 -3.14
CA ALA A 107 -0.50 -20.68 -2.86
C ALA A 107 -1.99 -20.37 -2.99
N ILE A 108 -2.48 -19.32 -2.32
CA ILE A 108 -3.89 -18.92 -2.39
C ILE A 108 -4.24 -18.49 -3.82
N GLY A 109 -3.40 -17.66 -4.44
CA GLY A 109 -3.62 -17.17 -5.80
C GLY A 109 -3.68 -18.29 -6.84
N TRP A 110 -2.81 -19.30 -6.69
CA TRP A 110 -2.83 -20.47 -7.60
C TRP A 110 -4.16 -21.25 -7.53
N VAL A 111 -4.71 -21.40 -6.32
CA VAL A 111 -6.02 -22.07 -6.13
C VAL A 111 -7.15 -21.15 -6.56
N ALA A 112 -7.16 -19.91 -6.08
CA ALA A 112 -8.26 -18.98 -6.24
C ALA A 112 -8.46 -18.54 -7.70
N LEU A 113 -7.37 -18.20 -8.41
CA LEU A 113 -7.44 -17.76 -9.82
C LEU A 113 -7.85 -18.86 -10.80
N ARG A 114 -7.70 -20.13 -10.41
CA ARG A 114 -8.17 -21.26 -11.23
C ARG A 114 -9.65 -21.58 -11.05
N ARG A 115 -10.22 -21.21 -9.90
CA ARG A 115 -11.57 -21.61 -9.47
C ARG A 115 -12.56 -20.47 -9.47
N ALA A 116 -12.07 -19.21 -9.40
CA ALA A 116 -12.92 -18.06 -9.21
C ALA A 116 -12.46 -16.86 -10.02
N SER A 117 -13.40 -16.03 -10.45
CA SER A 117 -13.16 -14.75 -11.12
C SER A 117 -14.08 -13.67 -10.57
N GLY A 118 -13.70 -12.39 -10.72
CA GLY A 118 -14.51 -11.26 -10.29
C GLY A 118 -14.83 -11.31 -8.78
N ASN A 119 -16.09 -11.18 -8.43
CA ASN A 119 -16.55 -11.14 -7.04
C ASN A 119 -16.34 -12.46 -6.28
N TYR A 120 -16.40 -13.60 -6.97
CA TYR A 120 -16.13 -14.90 -6.35
C TYR A 120 -14.68 -15.04 -5.90
N PHE A 121 -13.74 -14.43 -6.62
CA PHE A 121 -12.34 -14.36 -6.20
C PHE A 121 -12.18 -13.57 -4.90
N ALA A 122 -12.88 -12.44 -4.78
CA ALA A 122 -12.85 -11.62 -3.57
C ALA A 122 -13.37 -12.39 -2.34
N ILE A 123 -14.50 -13.10 -2.47
CA ILE A 123 -15.09 -13.91 -1.41
C ILE A 123 -14.16 -15.08 -1.03
N LEU A 124 -13.55 -15.74 -2.02
CA LEU A 124 -12.66 -16.87 -1.77
C LEU A 124 -11.39 -16.42 -1.02
N THR A 125 -10.82 -15.26 -1.39
CA THR A 125 -9.66 -14.70 -0.67
C THR A 125 -10.01 -14.29 0.76
N LEU A 126 -11.25 -13.80 1.00
CA LEU A 126 -11.76 -13.53 2.33
C LEU A 126 -11.82 -14.81 3.18
N ALA A 127 -12.35 -15.91 2.63
CA ALA A 127 -12.44 -17.17 3.33
C ALA A 127 -11.05 -17.72 3.73
N PHE A 128 -10.05 -17.59 2.86
CA PHE A 128 -8.67 -17.96 3.19
C PHE A 128 -8.06 -17.07 4.27
N ALA A 129 -8.35 -15.76 4.26
CA ALA A 129 -7.88 -14.85 5.30
C ALA A 129 -8.47 -15.20 6.66
N GLU A 130 -9.77 -15.47 6.71
CA GLU A 130 -10.45 -15.86 7.96
C GLU A 130 -9.97 -17.20 8.49
N MET A 131 -9.72 -18.15 7.58
CA MET A 131 -9.10 -19.44 7.96
C MET A 131 -7.72 -19.23 8.60
N LEU A 132 -6.90 -18.34 8.05
CA LEU A 132 -5.57 -18.01 8.61
C LEU A 132 -5.72 -17.30 9.96
N HIS A 133 -6.67 -16.35 10.09
CA HIS A 133 -6.96 -15.68 11.35
C HIS A 133 -7.30 -16.69 12.47
N ILE A 134 -8.21 -17.62 12.20
CA ILE A 134 -8.57 -18.70 13.15
C ILE A 134 -7.36 -19.57 13.47
N LEU A 135 -6.55 -19.93 12.49
CA LEU A 135 -5.32 -20.70 12.69
C LEU A 135 -4.35 -19.98 13.63
N ILE A 136 -4.11 -18.68 13.42
CA ILE A 136 -3.25 -17.86 14.29
C ILE A 136 -3.82 -17.80 15.72
N ALA A 137 -5.11 -17.50 15.87
CA ALA A 137 -5.78 -17.35 17.15
C ALA A 137 -5.83 -18.65 17.97
N LYS A 138 -5.81 -19.82 17.33
CA LYS A 138 -5.88 -21.13 17.98
C LYS A 138 -4.51 -21.76 18.25
N THR A 139 -3.47 -21.35 17.54
CA THR A 139 -2.17 -22.01 17.59
C THR A 139 -1.26 -21.39 18.66
N PRO A 140 -0.72 -22.18 19.63
CA PRO A 140 0.11 -21.67 20.71
C PRO A 140 1.38 -20.96 20.26
N TRP A 141 1.95 -21.36 19.14
CA TRP A 141 3.20 -20.78 18.59
C TRP A 141 3.06 -19.31 18.22
N PHE A 142 1.86 -18.88 17.87
CA PHE A 142 1.54 -17.48 17.53
C PHE A 142 1.09 -16.65 18.74
N GLY A 143 1.02 -17.25 19.94
CA GLY A 143 0.58 -16.60 21.17
C GLY A 143 -0.93 -16.64 21.40
N ARG A 144 -1.70 -17.34 20.56
CA ARG A 144 -3.17 -17.42 20.62
C ARG A 144 -3.82 -16.02 20.60
N GLU A 145 -4.91 -15.85 21.34
CA GLU A 145 -5.65 -14.59 21.47
C GLU A 145 -4.87 -13.51 22.20
N ASP A 146 -3.94 -13.89 23.11
CA ASP A 146 -3.06 -12.94 23.82
C ASP A 146 -2.02 -12.27 22.91
N GLY A 147 -1.76 -12.86 21.75
CA GLY A 147 -0.82 -12.38 20.77
C GLY A 147 0.65 -12.74 21.05
N LEU A 148 1.50 -12.47 20.09
CA LEU A 148 2.94 -12.68 20.16
C LEU A 148 3.63 -11.46 20.77
N THR A 149 4.20 -11.62 21.96
CA THR A 149 4.96 -10.59 22.69
C THR A 149 6.46 -10.89 22.70
N GLY A 150 7.25 -9.92 23.15
CA GLY A 150 8.71 -10.11 23.32
C GLY A 150 9.50 -10.05 22.03
N ILE A 151 8.98 -9.35 21.02
CA ILE A 151 9.69 -9.13 19.75
C ILE A 151 10.85 -8.16 20.00
N LYS A 152 12.06 -8.63 19.80
CA LYS A 152 13.29 -7.84 20.00
C LYS A 152 13.48 -6.83 18.86
N ARG A 153 14.17 -5.73 19.16
CA ARG A 153 14.69 -4.76 18.18
C ARG A 153 16.21 -4.91 18.12
N PRO A 154 16.74 -5.79 17.29
CA PRO A 154 18.19 -6.00 17.23
C PRO A 154 18.88 -4.73 16.72
N ALA A 155 20.06 -4.43 17.28
CA ALA A 155 20.91 -3.39 16.74
C ALA A 155 21.40 -3.75 15.33
N ILE A 156 21.59 -2.74 14.49
CA ILE A 156 22.15 -2.92 13.15
C ILE A 156 23.64 -2.71 13.23
N ASP A 157 24.41 -3.81 13.11
CA ASP A 157 25.85 -3.76 13.00
C ASP A 157 26.25 -3.56 11.54
N VAL A 158 26.72 -2.35 11.22
CA VAL A 158 27.33 -2.06 9.91
C VAL A 158 28.83 -2.06 10.07
N PRO A 159 29.57 -2.89 9.32
CA PRO A 159 31.03 -2.90 9.38
C PRO A 159 31.60 -1.49 9.13
N GLY A 160 32.31 -0.93 10.13
CA GLY A 160 32.93 0.39 10.05
C GLY A 160 32.12 1.56 10.59
N LEU A 161 30.85 1.36 11.01
CA LEU A 161 30.05 2.36 11.71
C LEU A 161 29.72 1.90 13.14
N ARG A 162 29.34 2.87 14.00
CA ARG A 162 28.82 2.52 15.34
C ARG A 162 27.50 1.74 15.17
N PRO A 163 27.24 0.70 15.98
CA PRO A 163 25.99 -0.03 15.95
C PRO A 163 24.80 0.94 16.10
N ILE A 164 23.85 0.86 15.20
CA ILE A 164 22.61 1.65 15.27
C ILE A 164 21.64 0.86 16.15
N ASP A 165 21.44 1.33 17.38
CA ASP A 165 20.48 0.72 18.30
C ASP A 165 19.06 1.11 17.91
N LEU A 166 18.27 0.12 17.48
CA LEU A 166 16.86 0.31 17.12
C LEU A 166 15.94 0.34 18.35
N ALA A 167 16.45 -0.04 19.53
CA ALA A 167 15.65 -0.01 20.76
C ALA A 167 15.66 1.37 21.42
N GLN A 168 16.67 2.19 21.14
CA GLN A 168 16.84 3.51 21.73
C GLN A 168 16.58 4.64 20.72
N GLY A 169 15.97 5.72 21.20
CA GLY A 169 15.72 6.93 20.42
C GLY A 169 14.79 6.68 19.21
N ASP A 170 15.06 7.40 18.12
CA ASP A 170 14.26 7.36 16.89
C ASP A 170 14.81 6.36 15.85
N GLY A 171 15.72 5.47 16.25
CA GLY A 171 16.38 4.52 15.34
C GLY A 171 15.39 3.66 14.57
N ILE A 172 14.35 3.15 15.24
CA ILE A 172 13.30 2.33 14.60
C ILE A 172 12.50 3.13 13.55
N PHE A 173 12.26 4.42 13.79
CA PHE A 173 11.58 5.29 12.84
C PHE A 173 12.39 5.46 11.55
N TYR A 174 13.68 5.84 11.68
CA TYR A 174 14.53 6.03 10.51
C TYR A 174 14.77 4.73 9.74
N PHE A 175 14.88 3.61 10.45
CA PHE A 175 14.94 2.30 9.81
C PHE A 175 13.67 1.99 9.02
N THR A 176 12.49 2.20 9.63
CA THR A 176 11.19 1.98 8.97
C THR A 176 11.04 2.91 7.76
N LEU A 177 11.47 4.17 7.87
CA LEU A 177 11.46 5.15 6.78
C LEU A 177 12.34 4.69 5.62
N ALA A 178 13.58 4.25 5.88
CA ALA A 178 14.51 3.80 4.85
C ALA A 178 13.99 2.53 4.14
N ALA A 179 13.50 1.56 4.92
CA ALA A 179 12.93 0.33 4.38
C ALA A 179 11.65 0.60 3.58
N ALA A 180 10.74 1.43 4.10
CA ALA A 180 9.53 1.83 3.39
C ALA A 180 9.85 2.59 2.09
N ALA A 181 10.81 3.51 2.11
CA ALA A 181 11.25 4.23 0.91
C ALA A 181 11.78 3.28 -0.18
N LEU A 182 12.56 2.27 0.23
CA LEU A 182 13.07 1.24 -0.69
C LEU A 182 11.91 0.41 -1.29
N LEU A 183 10.94 0.00 -0.48
CA LEU A 183 9.78 -0.77 -0.92
C LEU A 183 8.86 0.06 -1.83
N VAL A 184 8.66 1.34 -1.52
CA VAL A 184 7.92 2.30 -2.37
C VAL A 184 8.63 2.49 -3.71
N LEU A 185 9.97 2.59 -3.70
CA LEU A 185 10.76 2.66 -4.95
C LEU A 185 10.59 1.38 -5.77
N GLY A 186 10.64 0.21 -5.16
CA GLY A 186 10.39 -1.07 -5.81
C GLY A 186 9.00 -1.14 -6.44
N ALA A 187 7.96 -0.72 -5.71
CA ALA A 187 6.59 -0.62 -6.20
C ALA A 187 6.47 0.38 -7.36
N TRP A 188 7.19 1.50 -7.30
CA TRP A 188 7.23 2.50 -8.37
C TRP A 188 7.87 1.94 -9.65
N VAL A 189 9.00 1.25 -9.53
CA VAL A 189 9.65 0.57 -10.66
C VAL A 189 8.71 -0.47 -11.26
N LEU A 190 8.04 -1.28 -10.43
CA LEU A 190 7.06 -2.26 -10.89
C LEU A 190 5.90 -1.59 -11.67
N TRP A 191 5.36 -0.50 -11.13
CA TRP A 191 4.22 0.22 -11.72
C TRP A 191 4.53 0.73 -13.13
N TYR A 192 5.72 1.30 -13.36
CA TYR A 192 6.12 1.86 -14.65
C TYR A 192 6.88 0.88 -15.55
N SER A 193 7.11 -0.35 -15.10
CA SER A 193 7.77 -1.42 -15.87
C SER A 193 6.94 -1.91 -17.06
N GLY A 194 7.55 -2.74 -17.91
CA GLY A 194 6.84 -3.49 -18.95
C GLY A 194 5.75 -4.39 -18.37
N PHE A 195 6.02 -5.00 -17.21
CA PHE A 195 5.05 -5.85 -16.52
C PHE A 195 3.85 -5.04 -16.01
N GLY A 196 4.05 -3.85 -15.44
CA GLY A 196 2.96 -2.96 -15.03
C GLY A 196 2.06 -2.56 -16.20
N ARG A 197 2.65 -2.28 -17.39
CA ARG A 197 1.88 -2.03 -18.62
C ARG A 197 1.10 -3.24 -19.10
N CYS A 198 1.70 -4.43 -18.98
CA CYS A 198 1.04 -5.69 -19.29
C CYS A 198 -0.20 -5.91 -18.38
N LEU A 199 -0.06 -5.68 -17.08
CA LEU A 199 -1.18 -5.78 -16.13
C LEU A 199 -2.30 -4.77 -16.44
N ALA A 200 -1.94 -3.54 -16.81
CA ALA A 200 -2.92 -2.53 -17.21
C ALA A 200 -3.70 -2.92 -18.46
N ALA A 201 -3.06 -3.60 -19.42
CA ALA A 201 -3.74 -4.16 -20.59
C ALA A 201 -4.69 -5.32 -20.21
N VAL A 202 -4.22 -6.25 -19.39
CA VAL A 202 -5.02 -7.36 -18.85
C VAL A 202 -6.24 -6.88 -18.05
N ARG A 203 -6.11 -5.77 -17.32
CA ARG A 203 -7.21 -5.15 -16.58
C ARG A 203 -8.28 -4.59 -17.50
N GLN A 204 -7.90 -3.93 -18.59
CA GLN A 204 -8.84 -3.28 -19.51
C GLN A 204 -9.60 -4.29 -20.35
N GLU A 205 -8.89 -5.20 -21.02
CA GLU A 205 -9.45 -6.13 -21.98
C GLU A 205 -8.67 -7.48 -21.91
N PRO A 206 -9.02 -8.37 -20.99
CA PRO A 206 -8.28 -9.62 -20.80
C PRO A 206 -8.28 -10.51 -22.07
N ASP A 207 -9.40 -10.53 -22.81
CA ASP A 207 -9.50 -11.34 -24.03
C ASP A 207 -8.58 -10.81 -25.14
N ARG A 208 -8.53 -9.49 -25.33
CA ARG A 208 -7.58 -8.87 -26.28
C ARG A 208 -6.13 -9.09 -25.88
N ALA A 209 -5.82 -9.03 -24.58
CA ALA A 209 -4.49 -9.32 -24.09
C ALA A 209 -4.08 -10.76 -24.38
N ALA A 210 -5.00 -11.72 -24.22
CA ALA A 210 -4.78 -13.12 -24.56
C ALA A 210 -4.54 -13.33 -26.07
N PHE A 211 -5.29 -12.66 -26.94
CA PHE A 211 -5.06 -12.70 -28.40
C PHE A 211 -3.69 -12.16 -28.81
N LEU A 212 -3.12 -11.23 -28.04
CA LEU A 212 -1.76 -10.71 -28.23
C LEU A 212 -0.67 -11.64 -27.64
N GLY A 213 -1.03 -12.82 -27.14
CA GLY A 213 -0.10 -13.82 -26.61
C GLY A 213 0.25 -13.61 -25.12
N ILE A 214 -0.46 -12.74 -24.40
CA ILE A 214 -0.25 -12.55 -22.97
C ILE A 214 -0.99 -13.64 -22.20
N ASP A 215 -0.26 -14.43 -21.39
CA ASP A 215 -0.87 -15.37 -20.45
C ASP A 215 -1.50 -14.60 -19.27
N VAL A 216 -2.81 -14.35 -19.39
CA VAL A 216 -3.61 -13.58 -18.41
C VAL A 216 -3.56 -14.21 -17.02
N HIS A 217 -3.60 -15.57 -16.94
CA HIS A 217 -3.56 -16.28 -15.66
C HIS A 217 -2.21 -16.09 -14.96
N ARG A 218 -1.11 -16.30 -15.67
CA ARG A 218 0.24 -16.09 -15.12
C ARG A 218 0.47 -14.63 -14.72
N ALA A 219 0.04 -13.69 -15.57
CA ALA A 219 0.16 -12.26 -15.26
C ALA A 219 -0.56 -11.89 -13.96
N ARG A 220 -1.81 -12.35 -13.78
CA ARG A 220 -2.60 -12.15 -12.56
C ARG A 220 -1.97 -12.83 -11.33
N LEU A 221 -1.51 -14.07 -11.47
CA LEU A 221 -0.88 -14.83 -10.40
C LEU A 221 0.42 -14.14 -9.93
N THR A 222 1.26 -13.72 -10.88
CA THR A 222 2.50 -13.00 -10.56
C THR A 222 2.21 -11.68 -9.86
N ALA A 223 1.23 -10.89 -10.33
CA ALA A 223 0.82 -9.65 -9.68
C ALA A 223 0.34 -9.89 -8.25
N PHE A 224 -0.45 -10.94 -8.04
CA PHE A 224 -0.97 -11.32 -6.74
C PHE A 224 0.13 -11.76 -5.77
N THR A 225 1.09 -12.56 -6.26
CA THR A 225 2.27 -12.99 -5.49
C THR A 225 3.15 -11.79 -5.10
N LEU A 226 3.45 -10.89 -6.04
CA LEU A 226 4.25 -9.69 -5.77
C LEU A 226 3.55 -8.76 -4.77
N SER A 227 2.23 -8.64 -4.86
CA SER A 227 1.43 -7.92 -3.88
C SER A 227 1.52 -8.57 -2.50
N GLY A 228 1.45 -9.91 -2.42
CA GLY A 228 1.65 -10.65 -1.17
C GLY A 228 3.04 -10.47 -0.57
N VAL A 229 4.09 -10.40 -1.40
CA VAL A 229 5.46 -10.05 -0.95
C VAL A 229 5.47 -8.66 -0.33
N GLY A 230 4.89 -7.66 -0.99
CA GLY A 230 4.82 -6.29 -0.46
C GLY A 230 4.02 -6.19 0.84
N ALA A 231 2.88 -6.89 0.94
CA ALA A 231 2.08 -6.98 2.17
C ALA A 231 2.85 -7.69 3.30
N GLY A 232 3.57 -8.77 2.98
CA GLY A 232 4.44 -9.47 3.92
C GLY A 232 5.57 -8.60 4.46
N PHE A 233 6.22 -7.79 3.60
CA PHE A 233 7.20 -6.80 4.04
C PHE A 233 6.59 -5.72 4.94
N ALA A 234 5.38 -5.23 4.62
CA ALA A 234 4.68 -4.27 5.47
C ALA A 234 4.41 -4.86 6.85
N GLY A 235 3.95 -6.11 6.93
CA GLY A 235 3.76 -6.83 8.19
C GLY A 235 5.07 -7.04 8.94
N ALA A 236 6.15 -7.41 8.25
CA ALA A 236 7.46 -7.60 8.84
C ALA A 236 8.05 -6.30 9.43
N LEU A 237 7.79 -5.14 8.81
CA LEU A 237 8.13 -3.82 9.36
C LEU A 237 7.29 -3.48 10.60
N TYR A 238 6.01 -3.90 10.60
CA TYR A 238 5.11 -3.66 11.72
C TYR A 238 5.52 -4.42 12.99
N ALA A 239 6.04 -5.64 12.86
CA ALA A 239 6.37 -6.52 13.98
C ALA A 239 7.33 -5.87 15.02
N PRO A 240 8.54 -5.39 14.65
CA PRO A 240 9.43 -4.73 15.59
C PRO A 240 8.94 -3.34 16.02
N LEU A 241 8.07 -2.70 15.23
CA LEU A 241 7.48 -1.42 15.58
C LEU A 241 6.44 -1.55 16.70
N ALA A 242 5.52 -2.49 16.56
CA ALA A 242 4.46 -2.73 17.54
C ALA A 242 4.92 -3.53 18.78
N GLN A 243 5.88 -4.46 18.61
CA GLN A 243 6.38 -5.38 19.63
C GLN A 243 5.34 -6.32 20.24
N LEU A 244 4.09 -6.18 19.83
CA LEU A 244 2.95 -7.02 20.15
C LEU A 244 2.17 -7.28 18.86
N LEU A 245 1.93 -8.54 18.52
CA LEU A 245 1.12 -8.94 17.37
C LEU A 245 -0.09 -9.71 17.85
N THR A 246 -1.26 -9.09 17.78
CA THR A 246 -2.54 -9.74 18.06
C THR A 246 -3.10 -10.43 16.81
N PRO A 247 -3.94 -11.46 16.90
CA PRO A 247 -4.59 -12.08 15.75
C PRO A 247 -5.45 -11.12 14.93
N GLU A 248 -5.84 -9.97 15.49
CA GLU A 248 -6.66 -8.95 14.84
C GLU A 248 -6.05 -8.43 13.52
N VAL A 249 -4.70 -8.40 13.40
CA VAL A 249 -4.03 -8.00 12.16
C VAL A 249 -4.28 -8.95 10.99
N ALA A 250 -4.82 -10.14 11.24
CA ALA A 250 -5.22 -11.12 10.23
C ALA A 250 -6.72 -11.07 9.89
N GLN A 251 -7.53 -10.35 10.66
CA GLN A 251 -8.98 -10.29 10.47
C GLN A 251 -9.36 -9.58 9.18
N TRP A 252 -10.53 -9.88 8.65
CA TRP A 252 -11.04 -9.35 7.39
C TRP A 252 -11.13 -7.81 7.37
N HIS A 253 -11.49 -7.18 8.50
CA HIS A 253 -11.57 -5.72 8.58
C HIS A 253 -10.21 -5.04 8.35
N PHE A 254 -9.11 -5.69 8.74
CA PHE A 254 -7.77 -5.20 8.44
C PHE A 254 -7.47 -5.25 6.92
N SER A 255 -8.06 -6.22 6.19
CA SER A 255 -8.02 -6.26 4.72
C SER A 255 -8.80 -5.11 4.08
N ALA A 256 -9.79 -4.54 4.76
CA ALA A 256 -10.56 -3.41 4.24
C ALA A 256 -9.75 -2.11 4.23
N LEU A 257 -8.77 -1.93 5.14
CA LEU A 257 -7.97 -0.72 5.23
C LEU A 257 -7.29 -0.32 3.90
N PRO A 258 -6.50 -1.19 3.24
CA PRO A 258 -5.85 -0.83 1.99
C PRO A 258 -6.87 -0.57 0.86
N ILE A 259 -8.06 -1.18 0.90
CA ILE A 259 -9.16 -0.88 -0.02
C ILE A 259 -9.61 0.57 0.18
N LEU A 260 -9.88 0.96 1.45
CA LEU A 260 -10.30 2.32 1.81
C LEU A 260 -9.24 3.35 1.41
N PHE A 261 -7.96 3.08 1.66
CA PHE A 261 -6.85 3.95 1.24
C PHE A 261 -6.80 4.14 -0.27
N CYS A 262 -6.97 3.06 -1.03
CA CYS A 262 -6.99 3.11 -2.48
C CYS A 262 -8.22 3.82 -3.04
N LEU A 263 -9.41 3.64 -2.45
CA LEU A 263 -10.62 4.34 -2.85
C LEU A 263 -10.55 5.83 -2.52
N LEU A 264 -10.10 6.18 -1.32
CA LEU A 264 -9.95 7.56 -0.88
C LEU A 264 -8.92 8.30 -1.74
N GLY A 265 -7.75 7.69 -1.93
CA GLY A 265 -6.66 8.30 -2.67
C GLY A 265 -6.79 8.24 -4.20
N GLY A 266 -7.39 7.17 -4.72
CA GLY A 266 -7.53 6.88 -6.15
C GLY A 266 -6.58 5.80 -6.64
N THR A 267 -7.11 4.77 -7.28
CA THR A 267 -6.39 3.57 -7.73
C THR A 267 -5.60 3.75 -9.02
N SER A 268 -5.95 4.76 -9.82
CA SER A 268 -5.38 4.95 -11.16
C SER A 268 -4.04 5.67 -11.17
N ILE A 269 -3.61 6.23 -10.05
CA ILE A 269 -2.40 7.02 -9.90
C ILE A 269 -1.54 6.37 -8.82
N PHE A 270 -0.24 6.18 -9.08
CA PHE A 270 0.67 5.54 -8.14
C PHE A 270 0.64 6.17 -6.74
N TRP A 271 0.65 7.50 -6.65
CA TRP A 271 0.63 8.26 -5.38
C TRP A 271 -0.75 8.36 -4.73
N GLY A 272 -1.80 7.85 -5.39
CA GLY A 272 -3.16 7.86 -4.85
C GLY A 272 -3.26 7.18 -3.47
N PRO A 273 -2.91 5.90 -3.35
CA PRO A 273 -2.97 5.20 -2.06
C PRO A 273 -2.15 5.87 -0.95
N VAL A 274 -1.01 6.47 -1.29
CA VAL A 274 -0.19 7.24 -0.32
C VAL A 274 -0.99 8.42 0.24
N ALA A 275 -1.62 9.21 -0.63
CA ALA A 275 -2.49 10.30 -0.21
C ALA A 275 -3.69 9.78 0.62
N GLY A 276 -4.26 8.64 0.22
CA GLY A 276 -5.34 7.98 0.95
C GLY A 276 -4.95 7.60 2.38
N VAL A 277 -3.78 6.99 2.58
CA VAL A 277 -3.25 6.65 3.91
C VAL A 277 -3.07 7.90 4.76
N LEU A 278 -2.43 8.94 4.22
CA LEU A 278 -2.14 10.16 4.98
C LEU A 278 -3.42 10.88 5.41
N VAL A 279 -4.41 10.98 4.50
CA VAL A 279 -5.70 11.60 4.83
C VAL A 279 -6.49 10.75 5.83
N PHE A 280 -6.52 9.43 5.66
CA PHE A 280 -7.23 8.52 6.55
C PHE A 280 -6.67 8.58 7.97
N LEU A 281 -5.35 8.41 8.14
CA LEU A 281 -4.70 8.46 9.45
C LEU A 281 -4.75 9.86 10.08
N GLY A 282 -4.69 10.91 9.25
CA GLY A 282 -4.88 12.28 9.72
C GLY A 282 -6.29 12.54 10.26
N LEU A 283 -7.31 12.01 9.59
CA LEU A 283 -8.70 12.08 10.08
C LEU A 283 -8.88 11.25 11.36
N GLU A 284 -8.38 10.02 11.39
CA GLU A 284 -8.42 9.15 12.56
C GLU A 284 -7.78 9.81 13.76
N HIS A 285 -6.58 10.38 13.60
CA HIS A 285 -5.89 11.10 14.65
C HIS A 285 -6.68 12.33 15.15
N SER A 286 -7.27 13.10 14.23
CA SER A 286 -8.02 14.31 14.56
C SER A 286 -9.35 14.02 15.27
N THR A 287 -9.97 12.87 14.96
CA THR A 287 -11.27 12.46 15.52
C THR A 287 -11.15 11.55 16.74
N ARG A 288 -9.94 11.11 17.08
CA ARG A 288 -9.66 10.17 18.17
C ARG A 288 -10.22 10.59 19.53
N ASN A 289 -10.29 11.89 19.79
CA ASN A 289 -10.79 12.44 21.07
C ASN A 289 -12.32 12.45 21.16
N ILE A 290 -13.03 12.13 20.07
CA ILE A 290 -14.49 12.14 20.00
C ILE A 290 -14.97 10.69 19.98
N ILE A 291 -15.26 10.15 21.16
CA ILE A 291 -15.64 8.74 21.36
C ILE A 291 -16.88 8.40 20.51
N GLY A 292 -16.79 7.36 19.70
CA GLY A 292 -17.88 6.83 18.88
C GLY A 292 -18.19 7.61 17.58
N LEU A 293 -17.55 8.76 17.33
CA LEU A 293 -17.76 9.53 16.11
C LEU A 293 -16.67 9.32 15.04
N SER A 294 -15.53 8.73 15.42
CA SER A 294 -14.39 8.52 14.51
C SER A 294 -14.78 7.69 13.30
N GLU A 295 -15.45 6.55 13.50
CA GLU A 295 -15.88 5.65 12.44
C GLU A 295 -16.94 6.31 11.54
N VAL A 296 -17.85 7.08 12.13
CA VAL A 296 -18.88 7.82 11.37
C VAL A 296 -18.24 8.90 10.51
N VAL A 297 -17.30 9.68 11.04
CA VAL A 297 -16.60 10.74 10.29
C VAL A 297 -15.75 10.14 9.17
N ILE A 298 -15.03 9.05 9.43
CA ILE A 298 -14.25 8.35 8.41
C ILE A 298 -15.17 7.81 7.32
N GLY A 299 -16.27 7.13 7.68
CA GLY A 299 -17.25 6.58 6.75
C GLY A 299 -17.93 7.68 5.91
N ALA A 300 -18.36 8.78 6.55
CA ALA A 300 -18.96 9.92 5.88
C ALA A 300 -17.98 10.60 4.91
N THR A 301 -16.72 10.78 5.33
CA THR A 301 -15.67 11.37 4.48
C THR A 301 -15.39 10.48 3.27
N LEU A 302 -15.29 9.17 3.48
CA LEU A 302 -15.10 8.22 2.39
C LEU A 302 -16.26 8.25 1.41
N LEU A 303 -17.50 8.23 1.91
CA LEU A 303 -18.71 8.32 1.08
C LEU A 303 -18.71 9.62 0.25
N LEU A 304 -18.40 10.74 0.91
CA LEU A 304 -18.34 12.05 0.23
C LEU A 304 -17.27 12.05 -0.86
N VAL A 305 -16.07 11.55 -0.57
CA VAL A 305 -14.97 11.51 -1.55
C VAL A 305 -15.32 10.62 -2.73
N VAL A 306 -15.91 9.44 -2.51
CA VAL A 306 -16.32 8.53 -3.58
C VAL A 306 -17.42 9.12 -4.46
N LEU A 307 -18.41 9.81 -3.86
CA LEU A 307 -19.50 10.45 -4.59
C LEU A 307 -19.05 11.69 -5.38
N VAL A 308 -18.20 12.54 -4.78
CA VAL A 308 -17.77 13.82 -5.41
C VAL A 308 -16.59 13.59 -6.36
N PHE A 309 -15.69 12.68 -6.03
CA PHE A 309 -14.48 12.39 -6.80
C PHE A 309 -14.38 10.90 -7.16
N PRO A 310 -15.08 10.43 -8.20
CA PRO A 310 -15.10 9.02 -8.60
C PRO A 310 -13.73 8.44 -9.00
N GLY A 311 -12.68 9.27 -9.06
CA GLY A 311 -11.28 8.85 -9.24
C GLY A 311 -10.43 9.04 -7.97
N GLY A 312 -11.06 9.22 -6.78
CA GLY A 312 -10.38 9.55 -5.53
C GLY A 312 -9.79 10.97 -5.50
N LEU A 313 -9.17 11.34 -4.39
CA LEU A 313 -8.55 12.66 -4.19
C LEU A 313 -7.54 13.01 -5.28
N ALA A 314 -6.68 12.05 -5.66
CA ALA A 314 -5.69 12.26 -6.70
C ALA A 314 -6.32 12.49 -8.09
N GLY A 315 -7.41 11.76 -8.41
CA GLY A 315 -8.18 11.99 -9.63
C GLY A 315 -8.86 13.36 -9.66
N GLY A 316 -9.40 13.80 -8.52
CA GLY A 316 -9.98 15.13 -8.34
C GLY A 316 -8.93 16.25 -8.56
N ALA A 317 -7.75 16.11 -7.98
CA ALA A 317 -6.66 17.08 -8.15
C ALA A 317 -6.22 17.21 -9.62
N VAL A 318 -6.15 16.10 -10.37
CA VAL A 318 -5.85 16.13 -11.81
C VAL A 318 -6.94 16.85 -12.61
N ARG A 319 -8.21 16.59 -12.32
CA ARG A 319 -9.33 17.27 -12.98
C ARG A 319 -9.32 18.77 -12.71
N LEU A 320 -9.13 19.19 -11.47
CA LEU A 320 -9.02 20.61 -11.10
C LEU A 320 -7.87 21.31 -11.84
N ARG A 321 -6.72 20.65 -11.90
CA ARG A 321 -5.53 21.16 -12.64
C ARG A 321 -5.80 21.30 -14.14
N GLN A 322 -6.51 20.36 -14.74
CA GLN A 322 -6.91 20.42 -16.15
C GLN A 322 -7.90 21.57 -16.41
N MET A 323 -8.89 21.77 -15.52
CA MET A 323 -9.83 22.88 -15.62
C MET A 323 -9.13 24.24 -15.49
N ALA A 324 -8.18 24.36 -14.54
CA ALA A 324 -7.39 25.58 -14.37
C ALA A 324 -6.49 25.88 -15.60
N ARG A 325 -5.96 24.84 -16.24
CA ARG A 325 -5.18 25.00 -17.50
C ARG A 325 -6.05 25.39 -18.68
N ARG A 326 -7.27 24.85 -18.78
CA ARG A 326 -8.23 25.24 -19.84
C ARG A 326 -8.67 26.71 -19.73
N LYS A 327 -8.80 27.24 -18.51
CA LYS A 327 -9.10 28.67 -18.28
C LYS A 327 -7.92 29.60 -18.62
N ARG A 328 -6.68 29.07 -18.71
CA ARG A 328 -5.46 29.84 -19.07
C ARG A 328 -5.02 29.65 -20.52
N GLY A 329 -5.71 28.87 -21.34
CA GLY A 329 -5.44 28.70 -22.78
C GLY A 329 -5.92 29.89 -23.60
N PRO A 330 -5.27 30.23 -24.73
CA PRO A 330 -5.20 31.58 -25.29
C PRO A 330 -6.48 32.01 -25.98
N SER A 331 -6.96 33.17 -25.60
CA SER A 331 -7.88 34.04 -26.34
C SER A 331 -7.23 34.73 -27.54
N THR A 332 -6.16 34.18 -28.16
CA THR A 332 -5.40 34.92 -29.16
C THR A 332 -5.31 34.26 -30.56
N ALA A 333 -6.25 33.33 -30.87
CA ALA A 333 -6.23 32.69 -32.20
C ALA A 333 -7.41 33.05 -33.13
N MET A 334 -8.24 34.03 -32.81
CA MET A 334 -9.38 34.43 -33.67
C MET A 334 -9.25 35.84 -34.31
N ALA A 335 -8.10 36.51 -34.16
CA ALA A 335 -7.96 37.88 -34.70
C ALA A 335 -7.16 37.98 -36.01
N SER A 336 -6.71 36.87 -36.61
CA SER A 336 -5.85 36.95 -37.79
C SER A 336 -6.41 36.40 -39.10
N THR A 337 -7.70 36.01 -39.15
CA THR A 337 -8.28 35.45 -40.39
C THR A 337 -9.33 36.33 -41.06
N GLN A 338 -9.61 37.53 -40.54
CA GLN A 338 -10.55 38.52 -41.19
C GLN A 338 -9.88 39.65 -41.94
N GLY A 339 -8.56 39.65 -42.10
CA GLY A 339 -7.81 40.71 -42.77
C GLY A 339 -7.26 40.39 -44.17
N ARG A 340 -7.73 39.34 -44.85
CA ARG A 340 -7.20 38.96 -46.16
C ARG A 340 -8.26 38.57 -47.19
N GLN A 341 -9.36 39.35 -47.24
CA GLN A 341 -10.24 39.41 -48.39
C GLN A 341 -10.78 40.85 -48.48
N ALA A 342 -10.00 41.73 -49.06
CA ALA A 342 -10.37 42.98 -49.70
C ALA A 342 -9.32 43.28 -50.80
#